data_87912c9965f17944d0f375122e4f015b
#
_entry.id   87912c9965f17944d0f375122e4f015b
#
_cell.length_a   1.000
_cell.length_b   1.000
_cell.length_c   1.000
_cell.angle_alpha   90.00
_cell.angle_beta   90.00
_cell.angle_gamma   90.00
#
_symmetry.space_group_name_H-M   'P 1'
#
loop_
_entity.id
_entity.type
_entity.pdbx_description
1 polymer ?
#
loop_
_entity_poly.entity_id
_entity_poly.type
_entity_poly.pdbx_seq_one_letter_code
_entity_poly.pdbx_strand_id
1 'polypeptide(L)'
;MTFKVKMDDKKINVDLSNTNVEDVLRYCKPKEQLVLFKKYWLSWEKWIPLQRIWKEYWLTRERVRQIESQWLMRFRRLIVWNEKYLKLIEEAKKVLDMNWWFLLEEDLISKLINKWFFKFNTEEMKLILVSDFDVYYLKRNKLIEKSFYIEPLYEDLLTKISNYTLDYFKKSKESIDIYDFIDNIQNKFSKEAPDIKHLENNVFYVNFFKSIRWISVFDWKIGLDTFTEVNPKTIKQKIVYILRRVNKPLHYQELSSKIMEWFDGKPVKVNTVHNELVKNSSVFVNMWLWIYWLKEWWYKWGTVKDIVKRVLEASDRPMSIKEITKEVLKEKMISPNTIVLTLQKYQDLFVRVGKWMYKFKK
;
A
#
# COMPACT_ATOMS: atom_id res chain seq x y z
N MET A 1 -21.63 -33.25 20.99
CA MET A 1 -22.81 -32.74 21.74
C MET A 1 -23.91 -32.40 20.74
N THR A 2 -25.03 -33.10 20.83
CA THR A 2 -26.19 -32.91 19.93
C THR A 2 -27.16 -31.96 20.62
N PHE A 3 -27.38 -30.79 20.00
CA PHE A 3 -28.34 -29.82 20.52
C PHE A 3 -29.61 -29.79 19.70
N LYS A 4 -30.76 -29.66 20.40
CA LYS A 4 -32.06 -29.44 19.78
C LYS A 4 -32.22 -27.95 19.47
N VAL A 5 -31.96 -27.55 18.24
CA VAL A 5 -32.23 -26.19 17.78
C VAL A 5 -33.63 -26.12 17.21
N LYS A 6 -34.47 -25.22 17.76
CA LYS A 6 -35.81 -24.95 17.23
C LYS A 6 -35.66 -23.98 16.05
N MET A 7 -35.63 -24.50 14.83
CA MET A 7 -35.73 -23.70 13.62
C MET A 7 -37.05 -24.05 12.92
N ASP A 8 -37.93 -23.07 12.82
CA ASP A 8 -39.23 -23.16 12.14
C ASP A 8 -39.96 -24.50 12.39
N ASP A 9 -40.47 -24.72 13.62
CA ASP A 9 -41.24 -25.85 14.07
C ASP A 9 -40.67 -27.27 13.94
N LYS A 10 -39.46 -27.45 13.47
CA LYS A 10 -38.77 -28.74 13.46
C LYS A 10 -37.59 -28.75 14.46
N LYS A 11 -37.65 -29.69 15.41
CA LYS A 11 -36.53 -30.04 16.28
C LYS A 11 -35.54 -30.87 15.48
N ILE A 12 -34.43 -30.33 15.05
CA ILE A 12 -33.40 -31.01 14.29
C ILE A 12 -32.19 -31.23 15.22
N ASN A 13 -31.74 -32.46 15.33
CA ASN A 13 -30.51 -32.80 16.01
C ASN A 13 -29.35 -32.53 15.05
N VAL A 14 -28.59 -31.48 15.25
CA VAL A 14 -27.40 -31.14 14.45
C VAL A 14 -26.17 -31.28 15.31
N ASP A 15 -25.19 -31.97 14.83
CA ASP A 15 -23.86 -31.96 15.43
C ASP A 15 -23.14 -30.66 14.97
N LEU A 16 -23.21 -29.65 15.82
CA LEU A 16 -22.70 -28.30 15.52
C LEU A 16 -21.17 -28.21 15.55
N SER A 17 -20.48 -29.23 16.08
CA SER A 17 -19.03 -29.21 16.24
C SER A 17 -18.28 -29.29 14.91
N ASN A 18 -18.91 -29.79 13.83
CA ASN A 18 -18.30 -30.01 12.52
C ASN A 18 -19.13 -29.42 11.35
N THR A 19 -20.19 -28.70 11.60
CA THR A 19 -21.04 -28.09 10.55
C THR A 19 -20.32 -26.95 9.85
N ASN A 20 -20.33 -26.96 8.52
CA ASN A 20 -19.88 -25.84 7.69
C ASN A 20 -21.00 -24.80 7.53
N VAL A 21 -20.66 -23.60 7.10
CA VAL A 21 -21.63 -22.51 6.82
C VAL A 21 -22.73 -22.97 5.86
N GLU A 22 -22.37 -23.76 4.85
CA GLU A 22 -23.32 -24.34 3.89
C GLU A 22 -24.35 -25.25 4.54
N ASP A 23 -23.94 -26.07 5.50
CA ASP A 23 -24.85 -26.96 6.24
C ASP A 23 -25.85 -26.17 7.07
N VAL A 24 -25.40 -25.07 7.68
CA VAL A 24 -26.30 -24.16 8.41
C VAL A 24 -27.33 -23.51 7.49
N LEU A 25 -26.91 -23.14 6.28
CA LEU A 25 -27.80 -22.55 5.29
C LEU A 25 -28.90 -23.53 4.82
N ARG A 26 -28.64 -24.82 4.78
CA ARG A 26 -29.67 -25.84 4.40
C ARG A 26 -30.90 -25.86 5.31
N TYR A 27 -30.78 -25.31 6.51
CA TYR A 27 -31.91 -25.17 7.45
C TYR A 27 -32.74 -23.91 7.26
N CYS A 28 -32.36 -23.05 6.33
CA CYS A 28 -33.14 -21.86 5.96
C CYS A 28 -34.24 -22.21 4.94
N LYS A 29 -35.27 -21.36 4.84
CA LYS A 29 -36.26 -21.51 3.77
C LYS A 29 -35.60 -21.35 2.39
N PRO A 30 -36.09 -22.05 1.34
CA PRO A 30 -35.42 -22.02 0.02
C PRO A 30 -35.14 -20.62 -0.52
N LYS A 31 -36.06 -19.67 -0.35
CA LYS A 31 -35.88 -18.27 -0.75
C LYS A 31 -34.80 -17.55 0.09
N GLU A 32 -34.70 -17.87 1.37
CA GLU A 32 -33.69 -17.31 2.26
C GLU A 32 -32.30 -17.87 1.94
N GLN A 33 -32.21 -19.19 1.73
CA GLN A 33 -30.97 -19.83 1.29
C GLN A 33 -30.42 -19.15 0.06
N LEU A 34 -31.22 -18.96 -0.97
CA LEU A 34 -30.84 -18.41 -2.23
C LEU A 34 -30.30 -16.97 -2.10
N VAL A 35 -30.99 -16.12 -1.28
CA VAL A 35 -30.55 -14.76 -0.99
C VAL A 35 -29.19 -14.76 -0.32
N LEU A 36 -28.97 -15.64 0.64
CA LEU A 36 -27.73 -15.72 1.42
C LEU A 36 -26.58 -16.32 0.59
N PHE A 37 -26.83 -17.41 -0.15
CA PHE A 37 -25.84 -17.98 -1.07
C PHE A 37 -25.35 -16.96 -2.10
N LYS A 38 -26.27 -16.20 -2.72
CA LYS A 38 -25.93 -15.21 -3.72
C LYS A 38 -25.27 -13.96 -3.13
N LYS A 39 -25.57 -13.61 -1.90
CA LYS A 39 -24.97 -12.44 -1.22
C LYS A 39 -23.57 -12.71 -0.67
N TYR A 40 -23.37 -13.87 -0.08
CA TYR A 40 -22.10 -14.23 0.60
C TYR A 40 -21.22 -15.18 -0.21
N TRP A 41 -21.52 -15.40 -1.49
CA TRP A 41 -20.67 -16.21 -2.39
C TRP A 41 -20.32 -17.61 -1.88
N LEU A 42 -21.22 -18.23 -1.20
CA LEU A 42 -21.06 -19.57 -0.68
C LEU A 42 -21.26 -20.65 -1.76
N SER A 43 -21.51 -20.27 -3.01
CA SER A 43 -21.59 -21.16 -4.17
C SER A 43 -20.65 -20.70 -5.28
N TRP A 44 -20.21 -21.64 -6.13
CA TRP A 44 -19.32 -21.43 -7.29
C TRP A 44 -19.89 -20.52 -8.40
N GLU A 45 -21.13 -20.05 -8.27
CA GLU A 45 -21.76 -19.17 -9.23
C GLU A 45 -21.35 -17.70 -9.06
N LYS A 46 -21.20 -16.98 -10.19
CA LYS A 46 -20.77 -15.57 -10.22
C LYS A 46 -21.67 -14.64 -9.38
N TRP A 47 -21.03 -13.68 -8.72
CA TRP A 47 -21.72 -12.59 -7.99
C TRP A 47 -22.86 -11.97 -8.77
N ILE A 48 -24.02 -11.92 -8.14
CA ILE A 48 -25.20 -11.26 -8.68
C ILE A 48 -25.51 -10.05 -7.83
N PRO A 49 -25.55 -8.83 -8.40
CA PRO A 49 -25.95 -7.63 -7.64
C PRO A 49 -27.31 -7.82 -6.98
N LEU A 50 -27.48 -7.33 -5.78
CA LEU A 50 -28.74 -7.40 -5.03
C LEU A 50 -29.94 -6.94 -5.87
N GLN A 51 -29.74 -5.95 -6.75
CA GLN A 51 -30.77 -5.47 -7.67
C GLN A 51 -31.29 -6.56 -8.63
N ARG A 52 -30.45 -7.52 -9.06
CA ARG A 52 -30.90 -8.68 -9.86
C ARG A 52 -31.68 -9.67 -9.01
N ILE A 53 -31.23 -9.92 -7.77
CA ILE A 53 -31.95 -10.81 -6.84
C ILE A 53 -33.36 -10.26 -6.59
N TRP A 54 -33.53 -8.95 -6.43
CA TRP A 54 -34.85 -8.34 -6.24
C TRP A 54 -35.76 -8.54 -7.45
N LYS A 55 -35.26 -8.31 -8.64
CA LYS A 55 -36.03 -8.49 -9.89
C LYS A 55 -36.38 -9.96 -10.15
N GLU A 56 -35.44 -10.86 -9.88
CA GLU A 56 -35.58 -12.30 -10.17
C GLU A 56 -36.55 -13.00 -9.20
N TYR A 57 -36.57 -12.56 -7.92
CA TYR A 57 -37.38 -13.21 -6.87
C TYR A 57 -38.52 -12.39 -6.30
N TRP A 58 -38.81 -11.25 -6.91
CA TRP A 58 -39.90 -10.34 -6.49
C TRP A 58 -39.78 -9.94 -5.01
N LEU A 59 -38.53 -9.78 -4.51
CA LEU A 59 -38.26 -9.35 -3.15
C LEU A 59 -37.93 -7.85 -3.12
N THR A 60 -38.45 -7.15 -2.10
CA THR A 60 -38.03 -5.77 -1.86
C THR A 60 -36.64 -5.72 -1.22
N ARG A 61 -35.94 -4.60 -1.40
CA ARG A 61 -34.64 -4.36 -0.74
C ARG A 61 -34.71 -4.55 0.77
N GLU A 62 -35.76 -4.07 1.37
CA GLU A 62 -36.01 -4.17 2.82
C GLU A 62 -36.24 -5.63 3.24
N ARG A 63 -36.93 -6.42 2.44
CA ARG A 63 -37.14 -7.84 2.73
C ARG A 63 -35.82 -8.63 2.69
N VAL A 64 -34.94 -8.33 1.74
CA VAL A 64 -33.60 -8.94 1.67
C VAL A 64 -32.78 -8.56 2.91
N ARG A 65 -32.84 -7.29 3.36
CA ARG A 65 -32.18 -6.82 4.58
C ARG A 65 -32.69 -7.53 5.83
N GLN A 66 -34.02 -7.75 5.93
CA GLN A 66 -34.64 -8.47 7.04
C GLN A 66 -34.19 -9.93 7.07
N ILE A 67 -34.19 -10.61 5.93
CA ILE A 67 -33.70 -12.00 5.80
C ILE A 67 -32.27 -12.09 6.30
N GLU A 68 -31.39 -11.20 5.82
CA GLU A 68 -30.00 -11.14 6.24
C GLU A 68 -29.85 -10.96 7.75
N SER A 69 -30.53 -9.96 8.31
CA SER A 69 -30.45 -9.65 9.74
C SER A 69 -30.94 -10.81 10.62
N GLN A 70 -32.06 -11.43 10.26
CA GLN A 70 -32.59 -12.59 10.99
C GLN A 70 -31.65 -13.79 10.90
N TRP A 71 -31.07 -14.02 9.71
CA TRP A 71 -30.14 -15.13 9.53
C TRP A 71 -28.84 -14.91 10.30
N LEU A 72 -28.25 -13.71 10.25
CA LEU A 72 -27.06 -13.40 11.04
C LEU A 72 -27.28 -13.59 12.54
N MET A 73 -28.44 -13.22 13.06
CA MET A 73 -28.78 -13.48 14.47
C MET A 73 -28.86 -14.97 14.80
N ARG A 74 -29.37 -15.80 13.87
CA ARG A 74 -29.41 -17.27 14.03
C ARG A 74 -28.00 -17.84 13.93
N PHE A 75 -27.21 -17.39 12.96
CA PHE A 75 -25.86 -17.87 12.72
C PHE A 75 -24.92 -17.55 13.90
N ARG A 76 -25.05 -16.37 14.51
CA ARG A 76 -24.34 -16.00 15.74
C ARG A 76 -24.51 -17.02 16.86
N ARG A 77 -25.71 -17.52 17.05
CA ARG A 77 -25.98 -18.55 18.07
C ARG A 77 -25.28 -19.89 17.77
N LEU A 78 -25.04 -20.19 16.49
CA LEU A 78 -24.40 -21.44 16.05
C LEU A 78 -22.89 -21.33 16.11
N ILE A 79 -22.32 -20.17 15.85
CA ILE A 79 -20.87 -19.92 15.91
C ILE A 79 -20.29 -20.29 17.28
N VAL A 80 -21.00 -19.96 18.37
CA VAL A 80 -20.57 -20.24 19.76
C VAL A 80 -20.36 -21.73 20.04
N TRP A 81 -20.96 -22.60 19.23
CA TRP A 81 -20.85 -24.05 19.40
C TRP A 81 -19.84 -24.70 18.44
N ASN A 82 -19.24 -23.93 17.54
CA ASN A 82 -18.26 -24.43 16.59
C ASN A 82 -16.84 -23.95 16.98
N GLU A 83 -16.05 -24.88 17.50
CA GLU A 83 -14.70 -24.62 17.99
C GLU A 83 -13.76 -24.03 16.90
N LYS A 84 -13.96 -24.43 15.63
CA LYS A 84 -13.16 -23.92 14.50
C LYS A 84 -13.45 -22.44 14.24
N TYR A 85 -14.72 -22.05 14.36
CA TYR A 85 -15.15 -20.65 14.17
C TYR A 85 -14.71 -19.77 15.33
N LEU A 86 -14.80 -20.28 16.56
CA LEU A 86 -14.31 -19.58 17.75
C LEU A 86 -12.80 -19.33 17.66
N LYS A 87 -12.01 -20.32 17.25
CA LYS A 87 -10.57 -20.15 17.04
C LYS A 87 -10.26 -19.09 15.97
N LEU A 88 -11.00 -19.06 14.88
CA LEU A 88 -10.85 -18.01 13.86
C LEU A 88 -11.15 -16.62 14.41
N ILE A 89 -12.23 -16.47 15.18
CA ILE A 89 -12.62 -15.20 15.80
C ILE A 89 -11.58 -14.74 16.81
N GLU A 90 -11.12 -15.64 17.70
CA GLU A 90 -10.08 -15.31 18.69
C GLU A 90 -8.77 -14.86 18.01
N GLU A 91 -8.35 -15.54 16.95
CA GLU A 91 -7.16 -15.15 16.21
C GLU A 91 -7.36 -13.83 15.46
N ALA A 92 -8.55 -13.58 14.93
CA ALA A 92 -8.87 -12.30 14.32
C ALA A 92 -8.82 -11.14 15.35
N LYS A 93 -9.39 -11.35 16.54
CA LYS A 93 -9.31 -10.39 17.64
C LYS A 93 -7.86 -10.12 18.05
N LYS A 94 -7.01 -11.15 18.19
CA LYS A 94 -5.58 -10.98 18.46
C LYS A 94 -4.86 -10.19 17.36
N VAL A 95 -5.17 -10.48 16.10
CA VAL A 95 -4.57 -9.76 14.97
C VAL A 95 -5.01 -8.30 14.96
N LEU A 96 -6.27 -8.04 15.22
CA LEU A 96 -6.79 -6.67 15.33
C LEU A 96 -6.15 -5.93 16.51
N ASP A 97 -6.04 -6.56 17.66
CA ASP A 97 -5.41 -5.99 18.87
C ASP A 97 -3.95 -5.62 18.62
N MET A 98 -3.17 -6.52 18.02
CA MET A 98 -1.78 -6.25 17.61
C MET A 98 -1.64 -5.10 16.60
N ASN A 99 -2.70 -4.78 15.86
CA ASN A 99 -2.73 -3.70 14.86
C ASN A 99 -3.56 -2.49 15.35
N TRP A 100 -3.71 -2.35 16.64
CA TRP A 100 -4.46 -1.25 17.29
C TRP A 100 -5.88 -1.14 16.79
N TRP A 101 -6.55 -2.31 16.77
CA TRP A 101 -7.99 -2.51 16.66
C TRP A 101 -8.64 -2.15 15.32
N PHE A 102 -7.85 -1.76 14.31
CA PHE A 102 -8.37 -1.40 13.01
C PHE A 102 -7.51 -1.97 11.87
N LEU A 103 -8.14 -2.69 10.93
CA LEU A 103 -7.50 -3.20 9.71
C LEU A 103 -8.46 -3.19 8.53
N LEU A 104 -7.90 -3.03 7.33
CA LEU A 104 -8.61 -3.33 6.08
C LEU A 104 -9.05 -4.79 6.04
N GLU A 105 -10.22 -5.06 5.41
CA GLU A 105 -10.74 -6.43 5.21
C GLU A 105 -9.69 -7.34 4.57
N GLU A 106 -9.04 -6.87 3.51
CA GLU A 106 -8.03 -7.63 2.77
C GLU A 106 -6.79 -7.95 3.63
N ASP A 107 -6.33 -7.00 4.42
CA ASP A 107 -5.16 -7.17 5.30
C ASP A 107 -5.45 -8.16 6.43
N LEU A 108 -6.62 -8.07 7.06
CA LEU A 108 -7.01 -9.01 8.12
C LEU A 108 -7.13 -10.43 7.58
N ILE A 109 -7.85 -10.61 6.48
CA ILE A 109 -8.04 -11.94 5.86
C ILE A 109 -6.68 -12.52 5.42
N SER A 110 -5.83 -11.73 4.78
CA SER A 110 -4.48 -12.14 4.37
C SER A 110 -3.64 -12.62 5.57
N LYS A 111 -3.67 -11.88 6.68
CA LYS A 111 -2.97 -12.26 7.91
C LYS A 111 -3.53 -13.56 8.52
N LEU A 112 -4.83 -13.79 8.46
CA LEU A 112 -5.47 -15.02 8.95
C LEU A 112 -5.13 -16.23 8.06
N ILE A 113 -5.13 -16.07 6.74
CA ILE A 113 -4.69 -17.12 5.81
C ILE A 113 -3.25 -17.54 6.13
N ASN A 114 -2.36 -16.59 6.36
CA ASN A 114 -0.98 -16.86 6.71
C ASN A 114 -0.81 -17.56 8.09
N LYS A 115 -1.83 -17.47 8.98
CA LYS A 115 -1.89 -18.14 10.29
C LYS A 115 -2.61 -19.51 10.27
N TRP A 116 -2.60 -20.23 9.13
CA TRP A 116 -3.17 -21.59 8.98
C TRP A 116 -4.70 -21.66 8.76
N PHE A 117 -5.39 -20.54 8.58
CA PHE A 117 -6.84 -20.54 8.28
C PHE A 117 -7.15 -20.64 6.78
N PHE A 118 -6.20 -21.12 5.96
CA PHE A 118 -6.35 -21.31 4.51
C PHE A 118 -7.46 -22.29 4.11
N LYS A 119 -7.98 -23.09 5.05
CA LYS A 119 -9.10 -24.03 4.82
C LYS A 119 -10.45 -23.33 4.68
N PHE A 120 -10.55 -22.09 5.16
CA PHE A 120 -11.76 -21.29 5.00
C PHE A 120 -11.70 -20.48 3.70
N ASN A 121 -12.84 -20.36 3.03
CA ASN A 121 -12.97 -19.38 1.95
C ASN A 121 -12.97 -17.96 2.53
N THR A 122 -12.46 -16.98 1.79
CA THR A 122 -12.40 -15.57 2.19
C THR A 122 -13.77 -15.02 2.58
N GLU A 123 -14.82 -15.36 1.84
CA GLU A 123 -16.19 -14.93 2.13
C GLU A 123 -16.77 -15.63 3.35
N GLU A 124 -16.40 -16.88 3.58
CA GLU A 124 -16.76 -17.62 4.79
C GLU A 124 -16.12 -16.99 6.03
N MET A 125 -14.82 -16.68 5.99
CA MET A 125 -14.13 -15.96 7.07
C MET A 125 -14.82 -14.64 7.38
N LYS A 126 -15.11 -13.86 6.35
CA LYS A 126 -15.81 -12.60 6.48
C LYS A 126 -17.17 -12.75 7.16
N LEU A 127 -17.95 -13.75 6.72
CA LEU A 127 -19.27 -14.01 7.29
C LEU A 127 -19.19 -14.38 8.78
N ILE A 128 -18.22 -15.22 9.15
CA ILE A 128 -17.99 -15.59 10.55
C ILE A 128 -17.62 -14.35 11.37
N LEU A 129 -16.71 -13.54 10.88
CA LEU A 129 -16.26 -12.32 11.59
C LEU A 129 -17.37 -11.27 11.73
N VAL A 130 -18.13 -11.02 10.67
CA VAL A 130 -19.29 -10.09 10.72
C VAL A 130 -20.39 -10.59 11.67
N SER A 131 -20.40 -11.88 11.95
CA SER A 131 -21.39 -12.49 12.84
C SER A 131 -20.97 -12.48 14.31
N ASP A 132 -19.74 -12.16 14.65
CA ASP A 132 -19.31 -11.96 16.04
C ASP A 132 -19.87 -10.64 16.63
N PHE A 133 -19.99 -10.57 17.97
CA PHE A 133 -20.54 -9.39 18.65
C PHE A 133 -19.48 -8.32 18.92
N ASP A 134 -18.24 -8.73 19.09
CA ASP A 134 -17.14 -7.86 19.45
C ASP A 134 -16.30 -7.45 18.24
N VAL A 135 -16.56 -8.04 17.07
CA VAL A 135 -15.92 -7.68 15.81
C VAL A 135 -16.88 -6.84 14.98
N TYR A 136 -16.56 -5.60 14.80
CA TYR A 136 -17.34 -4.65 14.02
C TYR A 136 -16.85 -4.60 12.58
N TYR A 137 -17.75 -4.34 11.66
CA TYR A 137 -17.46 -4.27 10.24
C TYR A 137 -17.92 -2.97 9.62
N LEU A 138 -16.96 -2.16 9.17
CA LEU A 138 -17.23 -0.95 8.42
C LEU A 138 -17.42 -1.29 6.94
N LYS A 139 -18.64 -1.10 6.44
CA LYS A 139 -18.95 -1.31 5.02
C LYS A 139 -18.31 -0.20 4.19
N ARG A 140 -17.87 -0.56 2.98
CA ARG A 140 -17.36 0.41 2.01
C ARG A 140 -18.36 1.55 1.82
N ASN A 141 -17.87 2.76 1.95
CA ASN A 141 -18.60 3.98 1.66
C ASN A 141 -17.87 4.86 0.63
N LYS A 142 -18.25 6.13 0.47
CA LYS A 142 -17.61 7.04 -0.48
C LYS A 142 -16.16 7.40 -0.09
N LEU A 143 -15.84 7.36 1.19
CA LEU A 143 -14.57 7.85 1.75
C LEU A 143 -13.65 6.70 2.21
N ILE A 144 -14.22 5.62 2.75
CA ILE A 144 -13.49 4.57 3.47
C ILE A 144 -13.77 3.22 2.80
N GLU A 145 -12.74 2.41 2.66
CA GLU A 145 -12.82 1.02 2.20
C GLU A 145 -13.28 0.09 3.33
N LYS A 146 -13.66 -1.13 2.98
CA LYS A 146 -14.11 -2.16 3.91
C LYS A 146 -13.05 -2.45 4.97
N SER A 147 -13.44 -2.41 6.25
CA SER A 147 -12.50 -2.58 7.36
C SER A 147 -13.15 -3.30 8.53
N PHE A 148 -12.33 -3.97 9.34
CA PHE A 148 -12.73 -4.59 10.59
C PHE A 148 -12.12 -3.84 11.78
N TYR A 149 -12.84 -3.79 12.89
CA TYR A 149 -12.38 -3.21 14.16
C TYR A 149 -13.05 -3.91 15.36
N ILE A 150 -12.47 -3.80 16.55
CA ILE A 150 -12.94 -4.50 17.76
C ILE A 150 -13.50 -3.58 18.85
N GLU A 151 -13.33 -2.28 18.73
CA GLU A 151 -13.94 -1.34 19.64
C GLU A 151 -14.86 -0.37 18.91
N PRO A 152 -15.98 0.06 19.52
CA PRO A 152 -16.87 1.00 18.89
C PRO A 152 -16.12 2.31 18.59
N LEU A 153 -15.86 2.52 17.32
CA LEU A 153 -15.27 3.76 16.82
C LEU A 153 -16.37 4.78 16.53
N TYR A 154 -16.07 6.04 16.76
CA TYR A 154 -16.97 7.10 16.34
C TYR A 154 -16.90 7.27 14.83
N GLU A 155 -17.80 6.62 14.09
CA GLU A 155 -17.84 6.66 12.62
C GLU A 155 -17.90 8.09 12.07
N ASP A 156 -18.56 8.99 12.77
CA ASP A 156 -18.61 10.41 12.43
C ASP A 156 -17.22 11.08 12.49
N LEU A 157 -16.43 10.74 13.50
CA LEU A 157 -15.06 11.25 13.64
C LEU A 157 -14.16 10.72 12.53
N LEU A 158 -14.23 9.42 12.23
CA LEU A 158 -13.48 8.82 11.12
C LEU A 158 -13.85 9.49 9.78
N THR A 159 -15.13 9.81 9.59
CA THR A 159 -15.61 10.52 8.41
C THR A 159 -15.05 11.95 8.35
N LYS A 160 -15.00 12.67 9.48
CA LYS A 160 -14.41 14.02 9.56
C LYS A 160 -12.90 13.97 9.26
N ILE A 161 -12.16 13.04 9.86
CA ILE A 161 -10.73 12.87 9.62
C ILE A 161 -10.48 12.54 8.14
N SER A 162 -11.28 11.64 7.55
CA SER A 162 -11.15 11.28 6.13
C SER A 162 -11.36 12.49 5.20
N ASN A 163 -12.40 13.28 5.45
CA ASN A 163 -12.66 14.49 4.67
C ASN A 163 -11.53 15.51 4.81
N TYR A 164 -11.07 15.74 6.03
CA TYR A 164 -9.95 16.63 6.30
C TYR A 164 -8.68 16.19 5.58
N THR A 165 -8.35 14.90 5.64
CA THR A 165 -7.18 14.31 4.97
C THR A 165 -7.24 14.55 3.46
N LEU A 166 -8.38 14.28 2.83
CA LEU A 166 -8.56 14.49 1.39
C LEU A 166 -8.45 15.97 1.00
N ASP A 167 -9.06 16.86 1.77
CA ASP A 167 -9.03 18.29 1.50
C ASP A 167 -7.63 18.89 1.72
N TYR A 168 -6.91 18.40 2.71
CA TYR A 168 -5.52 18.77 2.95
C TYR A 168 -4.64 18.45 1.75
N PHE A 169 -4.65 17.21 1.26
CA PHE A 169 -3.80 16.82 0.13
C PHE A 169 -4.26 17.36 -1.22
N LYS A 170 -5.53 17.71 -1.40
CA LYS A 170 -5.99 18.46 -2.58
C LYS A 170 -5.42 19.87 -2.61
N LYS A 171 -5.21 20.49 -1.44
CA LYS A 171 -4.66 21.86 -1.32
C LYS A 171 -3.14 21.89 -1.38
N SER A 172 -2.46 21.00 -0.62
CA SER A 172 -0.99 20.96 -0.54
C SER A 172 -0.34 20.49 -1.84
N LYS A 173 -0.98 19.58 -2.58
CA LYS A 173 -0.47 18.95 -3.80
C LYS A 173 0.87 18.22 -3.65
N GLU A 174 1.30 17.96 -2.44
CA GLU A 174 2.57 17.29 -2.10
C GLU A 174 2.33 16.19 -1.08
N SER A 175 3.17 15.16 -1.12
CA SER A 175 3.21 14.11 -0.09
C SER A 175 4.02 14.62 1.09
N ILE A 176 3.65 14.20 2.30
CA ILE A 176 4.37 14.54 3.53
C ILE A 176 4.69 13.28 4.32
N ASP A 177 5.56 13.41 5.31
CA ASP A 177 5.84 12.34 6.25
C ASP A 177 4.56 11.98 7.02
N ILE A 178 4.35 10.68 7.23
CA ILE A 178 3.11 10.19 7.84
C ILE A 178 3.01 10.61 9.31
N TYR A 179 4.12 10.66 10.03
CA TYR A 179 4.14 11.05 11.44
C TYR A 179 3.85 12.54 11.63
N ASP A 180 4.42 13.40 10.78
CA ASP A 180 4.11 14.84 10.78
C ASP A 180 2.61 15.07 10.51
N PHE A 181 2.02 14.25 9.65
CA PHE A 181 0.58 14.35 9.38
C PHE A 181 -0.27 13.82 10.54
N ILE A 182 0.15 12.74 11.20
CA ILE A 182 -0.51 12.21 12.40
C ILE A 182 -0.54 13.28 13.49
N ASP A 183 0.59 13.93 13.76
CA ASP A 183 0.68 14.99 14.76
C ASP A 183 -0.29 16.15 14.43
N ASN A 184 -0.41 16.51 13.17
CA ASN A 184 -1.36 17.51 12.70
C ASN A 184 -2.83 17.07 12.98
N ILE A 185 -3.17 15.83 12.68
CA ILE A 185 -4.51 15.28 12.96
C ILE A 185 -4.78 15.24 14.47
N GLN A 186 -3.84 14.73 15.26
CA GLN A 186 -3.97 14.66 16.71
C GLN A 186 -4.20 16.04 17.32
N ASN A 187 -3.39 17.01 16.97
CA ASN A 187 -3.54 18.39 17.45
C ASN A 187 -4.90 19.00 17.08
N LYS A 188 -5.44 18.66 15.92
CA LYS A 188 -6.71 19.20 15.45
C LYS A 188 -7.93 18.52 16.09
N PHE A 189 -7.91 17.20 16.24
CA PHE A 189 -9.07 16.41 16.65
C PHE A 189 -9.01 15.94 18.12
N SER A 190 -7.92 16.18 18.85
CA SER A 190 -7.77 15.80 20.27
C SER A 190 -8.90 16.32 21.17
N LYS A 191 -9.47 17.46 20.85
CA LYS A 191 -10.58 18.08 21.61
C LYS A 191 -11.94 17.46 21.32
N GLU A 192 -12.10 16.78 20.18
CA GLU A 192 -13.39 16.20 19.77
C GLU A 192 -13.63 14.79 20.35
N ALA A 193 -12.57 14.14 20.81
CA ALA A 193 -12.67 12.78 21.36
C ALA A 193 -11.59 12.50 22.43
N PRO A 194 -11.66 13.13 23.60
CA PRO A 194 -10.63 13.03 24.64
C PRO A 194 -10.50 11.62 25.23
N ASP A 195 -11.52 10.79 25.12
CA ASP A 195 -11.58 9.46 25.75
C ASP A 195 -11.11 8.32 24.83
N ILE A 196 -10.73 8.61 23.59
CA ILE A 196 -10.35 7.58 22.64
C ILE A 196 -8.83 7.34 22.68
N LYS A 197 -8.42 6.36 23.49
CA LYS A 197 -7.00 5.92 23.60
C LYS A 197 -6.35 5.55 22.26
N HIS A 198 -7.12 5.14 21.25
CA HIS A 198 -6.62 4.76 19.94
C HIS A 198 -6.08 5.92 19.14
N LEU A 199 -6.65 7.12 19.34
CA LEU A 199 -6.20 8.34 18.66
C LEU A 199 -4.82 8.82 19.15
N GLU A 200 -4.26 8.21 20.17
CA GLU A 200 -2.89 8.46 20.62
C GLU A 200 -1.86 7.57 19.91
N ASN A 201 -2.32 6.54 19.16
CA ASN A 201 -1.43 5.56 18.58
C ASN A 201 -1.21 5.74 17.07
N ASN A 202 0.05 5.85 16.68
CA ASN A 202 0.46 6.03 15.30
C ASN A 202 0.10 4.85 14.40
N VAL A 203 0.13 3.61 14.91
CA VAL A 203 -0.20 2.40 14.12
C VAL A 203 -1.67 2.39 13.73
N PHE A 204 -2.57 2.84 14.61
CA PHE A 204 -3.98 3.03 14.27
C PHE A 204 -4.14 3.96 13.07
N TYR A 205 -3.50 5.13 13.10
CA TYR A 205 -3.58 6.09 12.00
C TYR A 205 -3.02 5.54 10.69
N VAL A 206 -1.89 4.84 10.73
CA VAL A 206 -1.32 4.22 9.53
C VAL A 206 -2.31 3.24 8.89
N ASN A 207 -2.94 2.38 9.69
CA ASN A 207 -3.93 1.42 9.21
C ASN A 207 -5.21 2.13 8.74
N PHE A 208 -5.64 3.16 9.45
CA PHE A 208 -6.81 3.95 9.09
C PHE A 208 -6.59 4.72 7.78
N PHE A 209 -5.46 5.39 7.59
CA PHE A 209 -5.16 6.11 6.35
C PHE A 209 -5.12 5.19 5.13
N LYS A 210 -4.64 3.95 5.28
CA LYS A 210 -4.71 2.94 4.21
C LYS A 210 -6.15 2.61 3.82
N SER A 211 -7.11 2.79 4.71
CA SER A 211 -8.52 2.56 4.42
C SER A 211 -9.22 3.74 3.73
N ILE A 212 -8.63 4.94 3.79
CA ILE A 212 -9.21 6.12 3.14
C ILE A 212 -9.01 6.02 1.63
N ARG A 213 -10.12 6.05 0.89
CA ARG A 213 -10.09 6.02 -0.57
C ARG A 213 -9.36 7.25 -1.11
N TRP A 214 -8.60 7.05 -2.18
CA TRP A 214 -7.80 8.08 -2.84
C TRP A 214 -6.56 8.53 -2.08
N ILE A 215 -6.30 7.98 -0.89
CA ILE A 215 -5.08 8.17 -0.12
C ILE A 215 -4.20 6.94 -0.27
N SER A 216 -2.91 7.14 -0.42
CA SER A 216 -1.90 6.10 -0.42
C SER A 216 -0.86 6.40 0.64
N VAL A 217 -0.46 5.34 1.33
CA VAL A 217 0.64 5.38 2.30
C VAL A 217 1.73 4.45 1.80
N PHE A 218 2.90 5.00 1.55
CA PHE A 218 4.04 4.25 1.07
C PHE A 218 5.34 4.87 1.59
N ASP A 219 6.23 4.02 2.11
CA ASP A 219 7.56 4.43 2.58
C ASP A 219 7.53 5.61 3.56
N TRP A 220 6.65 5.51 4.57
CA TRP A 220 6.44 6.53 5.61
C TRP A 220 5.95 7.90 5.09
N LYS A 221 5.53 7.95 3.84
CA LYS A 221 4.86 9.10 3.26
C LYS A 221 3.39 8.83 3.03
N ILE A 222 2.59 9.88 3.18
CA ILE A 222 1.16 9.89 2.91
C ILE A 222 0.81 10.97 1.89
N GLY A 223 -0.14 10.69 1.01
CA GLY A 223 -0.61 11.63 -0.01
C GLY A 223 -1.74 11.06 -0.85
N LEU A 224 -2.18 11.84 -1.84
CA LEU A 224 -3.17 11.33 -2.80
C LEU A 224 -2.58 10.20 -3.64
N ASP A 225 -3.43 9.25 -4.00
CA ASP A 225 -3.10 8.07 -4.83
C ASP A 225 -2.61 8.46 -6.26
N THR A 226 -2.79 9.72 -6.64
CA THR A 226 -2.25 10.31 -7.86
C THR A 226 -0.79 10.77 -7.73
N PHE A 227 -0.27 10.91 -6.51
CA PHE A 227 1.10 11.34 -6.29
C PHE A 227 2.07 10.17 -6.52
N THR A 228 3.05 10.39 -7.38
CA THR A 228 4.01 9.35 -7.79
C THR A 228 4.95 8.91 -6.66
N GLU A 229 5.08 9.72 -5.63
CA GLU A 229 5.93 9.45 -4.47
C GLU A 229 5.32 8.41 -3.52
N VAL A 230 4.00 8.39 -3.40
CA VAL A 230 3.28 7.47 -2.51
C VAL A 230 2.59 6.33 -3.26
N ASN A 231 2.46 6.42 -4.59
CA ASN A 231 1.84 5.37 -5.40
C ASN A 231 2.46 5.28 -6.80
N PRO A 232 3.71 4.81 -6.94
CA PRO A 232 4.35 4.64 -8.23
C PRO A 232 3.72 3.45 -8.99
N LYS A 233 2.77 3.73 -9.89
CA LYS A 233 2.00 2.71 -10.63
C LYS A 233 2.77 2.12 -11.82
N THR A 234 3.54 2.96 -12.53
CA THR A 234 4.27 2.53 -13.73
C THR A 234 5.71 2.13 -13.41
N ILE A 235 6.30 1.28 -14.25
CA ILE A 235 7.72 0.89 -14.12
C ILE A 235 8.62 2.12 -14.13
N LYS A 236 8.34 3.10 -14.99
CA LYS A 236 9.05 4.38 -15.01
C LYS A 236 9.02 5.08 -13.64
N GLN A 237 7.85 5.19 -13.02
CA GLN A 237 7.70 5.84 -11.71
C GLN A 237 8.44 5.07 -10.61
N LYS A 238 8.37 3.73 -10.64
CA LYS A 238 9.12 2.87 -9.70
C LYS A 238 10.64 3.06 -9.84
N ILE A 239 11.15 3.13 -11.07
CA ILE A 239 12.58 3.40 -11.32
C ILE A 239 12.97 4.78 -10.78
N VAL A 240 12.18 5.83 -11.06
CA VAL A 240 12.45 7.19 -10.54
C VAL A 240 12.49 7.17 -9.02
N TYR A 241 11.51 6.51 -8.40
CA TYR A 241 11.45 6.37 -6.94
C TYR A 241 12.70 5.68 -6.38
N ILE A 242 13.09 4.52 -6.94
CA ILE A 242 14.28 3.77 -6.50
C ILE A 242 15.53 4.62 -6.61
N LEU A 243 15.75 5.25 -7.77
CA LEU A 243 16.91 6.09 -7.99
C LEU A 243 16.98 7.25 -7.00
N ARG A 244 15.87 7.97 -6.78
CA ARG A 244 15.80 9.06 -5.79
C ARG A 244 16.10 8.58 -4.37
N ARG A 245 15.58 7.42 -3.98
CA ARG A 245 15.77 6.88 -2.64
C ARG A 245 17.21 6.38 -2.41
N VAL A 246 17.76 5.65 -3.37
CA VAL A 246 19.15 5.13 -3.30
C VAL A 246 20.17 6.26 -3.50
N ASN A 247 19.78 7.32 -4.20
CA ASN A 247 20.60 8.49 -4.55
C ASN A 247 21.94 8.10 -5.20
N LYS A 248 21.93 7.04 -6.03
CA LYS A 248 23.10 6.54 -6.77
C LYS A 248 22.68 6.04 -8.14
N PRO A 249 23.57 6.11 -9.14
CA PRO A 249 23.38 5.42 -10.40
C PRO A 249 23.30 3.91 -10.18
N LEU A 250 22.38 3.23 -10.86
CA LEU A 250 22.18 1.79 -10.71
C LEU A 250 22.18 1.10 -12.08
N HIS A 251 22.66 -0.14 -12.10
CA HIS A 251 22.58 -1.00 -13.26
C HIS A 251 21.12 -1.46 -13.46
N TYR A 252 20.65 -1.62 -14.72
CA TYR A 252 19.26 -1.97 -15.00
C TYR A 252 18.81 -3.30 -14.38
N GLN A 253 19.71 -4.25 -14.22
CA GLN A 253 19.40 -5.51 -13.52
C GLN A 253 19.16 -5.28 -12.01
N GLU A 254 19.97 -4.43 -11.39
CA GLU A 254 19.78 -4.05 -9.98
C GLU A 254 18.48 -3.27 -9.78
N LEU A 255 18.13 -2.38 -10.71
CA LEU A 255 16.83 -1.72 -10.72
C LEU A 255 15.67 -2.71 -10.81
N SER A 256 15.80 -3.75 -11.67
CA SER A 256 14.79 -4.81 -11.77
C SER A 256 14.62 -5.59 -10.46
N SER A 257 15.73 -5.94 -9.80
CA SER A 257 15.70 -6.64 -8.51
C SER A 257 15.05 -5.80 -7.43
N LYS A 258 15.39 -4.51 -7.35
CA LYS A 258 14.79 -3.57 -6.39
C LYS A 258 13.31 -3.31 -6.66
N ILE A 259 12.86 -3.31 -7.91
CA ILE A 259 11.43 -3.22 -8.22
C ILE A 259 10.68 -4.43 -7.66
N MET A 260 11.23 -5.63 -7.79
CA MET A 260 10.60 -6.85 -7.25
C MET A 260 10.63 -6.88 -5.71
N GLU A 261 11.70 -6.38 -5.11
CA GLU A 261 11.89 -6.35 -3.65
C GLU A 261 10.99 -5.29 -2.96
N TRP A 262 10.88 -4.09 -3.54
CA TRP A 262 10.25 -2.94 -2.88
C TRP A 262 8.78 -2.74 -3.24
N PHE A 263 8.32 -3.35 -4.34
CA PHE A 263 6.94 -3.19 -4.79
C PHE A 263 6.28 -4.56 -4.95
N ASP A 264 5.34 -4.85 -4.09
CA ASP A 264 4.48 -6.04 -4.19
C ASP A 264 3.75 -6.02 -5.53
N GLY A 265 3.98 -7.00 -6.35
CA GLY A 265 3.34 -7.06 -7.65
C GLY A 265 3.82 -8.18 -8.55
N LYS A 266 3.36 -8.16 -9.80
CA LYS A 266 3.76 -9.14 -10.81
C LYS A 266 5.26 -9.03 -11.07
N PRO A 267 5.99 -10.15 -11.20
CA PRO A 267 7.42 -10.14 -11.48
C PRO A 267 7.69 -9.37 -12.78
N VAL A 268 8.59 -8.40 -12.71
CA VAL A 268 8.96 -7.56 -13.85
C VAL A 268 10.16 -8.18 -14.54
N LYS A 269 10.04 -8.44 -15.85
CA LYS A 269 11.17 -8.94 -16.63
C LYS A 269 12.25 -7.87 -16.75
N VAL A 270 13.51 -8.24 -16.59
CA VAL A 270 14.69 -7.36 -16.68
C VAL A 270 14.69 -6.54 -17.98
N ASN A 271 14.35 -7.18 -19.11
CA ASN A 271 14.27 -6.51 -20.41
C ASN A 271 13.19 -5.41 -20.46
N THR A 272 12.10 -5.56 -19.70
CA THR A 272 11.04 -4.53 -19.63
C THR A 272 11.56 -3.28 -18.92
N VAL A 273 12.33 -3.44 -17.85
CA VAL A 273 12.98 -2.33 -17.14
C VAL A 273 13.97 -1.62 -18.06
N HIS A 274 14.81 -2.38 -18.78
CA HIS A 274 15.76 -1.82 -19.74
C HIS A 274 15.05 -1.03 -20.86
N ASN A 275 14.01 -1.59 -21.46
CA ASN A 275 13.22 -0.91 -22.50
C ASN A 275 12.58 0.38 -22.00
N GLU A 276 12.05 0.40 -20.77
CA GLU A 276 11.51 1.62 -20.16
C GLU A 276 12.57 2.70 -19.92
N LEU A 277 13.78 2.31 -19.53
CA LEU A 277 14.91 3.23 -19.36
C LEU A 277 15.31 3.86 -20.69
N VAL A 278 15.45 3.07 -21.74
CA VAL A 278 15.79 3.54 -23.11
C VAL A 278 14.69 4.43 -23.68
N LYS A 279 13.43 4.00 -23.58
CA LYS A 279 12.25 4.75 -24.06
C LYS A 279 12.12 6.13 -23.40
N ASN A 280 12.49 6.26 -22.13
CA ASN A 280 12.37 7.50 -21.37
C ASN A 280 13.70 8.25 -21.22
N SER A 281 14.47 8.40 -22.30
CA SER A 281 15.75 9.12 -22.34
C SER A 281 15.64 10.61 -21.92
N SER A 282 14.44 11.18 -21.90
CA SER A 282 14.19 12.50 -21.34
C SER A 282 14.32 12.57 -19.81
N VAL A 283 14.17 11.42 -19.12
CA VAL A 283 14.22 11.31 -17.66
C VAL A 283 15.46 10.57 -17.19
N PHE A 284 15.86 9.51 -17.90
CA PHE A 284 16.98 8.65 -17.55
C PHE A 284 18.18 8.89 -18.49
N VAL A 285 19.36 8.90 -17.94
CA VAL A 285 20.61 9.01 -18.70
C VAL A 285 21.40 7.72 -18.50
N ASN A 286 21.78 7.08 -19.60
CA ASN A 286 22.75 5.99 -19.58
C ASN A 286 24.15 6.58 -19.50
N MET A 287 24.90 6.22 -18.47
CA MET A 287 26.27 6.71 -18.32
C MET A 287 27.28 5.83 -19.00
N TRP A 288 27.26 4.54 -18.69
CA TRP A 288 28.20 3.55 -19.22
C TRP A 288 27.79 2.14 -18.76
N LEU A 289 27.99 1.12 -19.59
CA LEU A 289 27.70 -0.29 -19.27
C LEU A 289 26.30 -0.51 -18.63
N TRP A 290 25.28 0.15 -19.19
CA TRP A 290 23.88 -0.03 -18.77
C TRP A 290 23.58 0.46 -17.34
N ILE A 291 24.36 1.39 -16.83
CA ILE A 291 24.14 2.11 -15.57
C ILE A 291 23.32 3.37 -15.88
N TYR A 292 22.22 3.53 -15.16
CA TYR A 292 21.28 4.62 -15.36
C TYR A 292 21.15 5.50 -14.12
N TRP A 293 20.91 6.77 -14.36
CA TRP A 293 20.62 7.77 -13.36
C TRP A 293 19.53 8.74 -13.82
N LEU A 294 19.08 9.65 -12.92
CA LEU A 294 18.08 10.66 -13.25
C LEU A 294 18.76 11.88 -13.93
N LYS A 295 18.17 12.32 -15.03
CA LYS A 295 18.67 13.50 -15.76
C LYS A 295 18.65 14.78 -14.91
N GLU A 296 17.70 14.89 -13.97
CA GLU A 296 17.61 16.01 -13.01
C GLU A 296 18.86 16.15 -12.13
N TRP A 297 19.57 15.07 -11.83
CA TRP A 297 20.83 15.12 -11.08
C TRP A 297 21.95 15.78 -11.83
N TRP A 298 21.89 15.76 -13.17
CA TRP A 298 22.85 16.43 -14.02
C TRP A 298 22.92 17.92 -13.71
N TYR A 299 21.81 18.58 -13.45
CA TYR A 299 21.76 20.01 -13.12
C TYR A 299 22.25 20.31 -11.70
N LYS A 300 22.03 19.39 -10.74
CA LYS A 300 22.51 19.58 -9.37
C LYS A 300 24.02 19.55 -9.24
N TRP A 301 24.67 18.75 -10.09
CA TRP A 301 26.12 18.50 -10.00
C TRP A 301 26.94 19.36 -10.97
N GLY A 302 26.30 20.12 -11.85
CA GLY A 302 26.92 20.93 -12.88
C GLY A 302 27.42 20.12 -14.08
N THR A 303 27.95 20.81 -15.08
CA THR A 303 28.60 20.18 -16.23
C THR A 303 29.96 19.60 -15.82
N VAL A 304 30.53 18.70 -16.61
CA VAL A 304 31.92 18.19 -16.39
C VAL A 304 32.90 19.34 -16.30
N LYS A 305 32.72 20.38 -17.12
CA LYS A 305 33.46 21.63 -17.10
C LYS A 305 33.40 22.30 -15.72
N ASP A 306 32.20 22.39 -15.11
CA ASP A 306 32.04 23.07 -13.81
C ASP A 306 32.69 22.27 -12.67
N ILE A 307 32.63 20.93 -12.74
CA ILE A 307 33.27 20.07 -11.74
C ILE A 307 34.79 20.19 -11.87
N VAL A 308 35.33 20.07 -13.10
CA VAL A 308 36.77 20.23 -13.37
C VAL A 308 37.24 21.61 -12.94
N LYS A 309 36.44 22.65 -13.18
CA LYS A 309 36.74 24.01 -12.73
C LYS A 309 36.85 24.06 -11.20
N ARG A 310 35.87 23.56 -10.45
CA ARG A 310 35.91 23.53 -8.98
C ARG A 310 37.11 22.76 -8.43
N VAL A 311 37.40 21.60 -9.01
CA VAL A 311 38.54 20.79 -8.59
C VAL A 311 39.87 21.53 -8.79
N LEU A 312 40.02 22.20 -9.92
CA LEU A 312 41.24 22.98 -10.20
C LEU A 312 41.32 24.30 -9.46
N GLU A 313 40.18 24.95 -9.15
CA GLU A 313 40.11 26.13 -8.31
C GLU A 313 40.44 25.84 -6.85
N ALA A 314 39.98 24.69 -6.33
CA ALA A 314 40.29 24.24 -4.98
C ALA A 314 41.75 23.82 -4.79
N SER A 315 42.48 23.63 -5.89
CA SER A 315 43.89 23.25 -5.85
C SER A 315 44.79 24.45 -6.19
N ASP A 316 45.64 24.86 -5.25
CA ASP A 316 46.60 25.95 -5.48
C ASP A 316 47.76 25.56 -6.38
N ARG A 317 47.86 24.29 -6.74
CA ARG A 317 48.94 23.72 -7.61
C ARG A 317 48.40 23.16 -8.91
N PRO A 318 49.23 23.09 -9.97
CA PRO A 318 48.87 22.33 -11.17
C PRO A 318 48.61 20.86 -10.83
N MET A 319 47.51 20.28 -11.34
CA MET A 319 47.18 18.88 -11.14
C MET A 319 47.39 18.05 -12.40
N SER A 320 47.81 16.82 -12.22
CA SER A 320 47.91 15.85 -13.34
C SER A 320 46.51 15.38 -13.75
N ILE A 321 46.37 14.93 -15.01
CA ILE A 321 45.09 14.35 -15.50
C ILE A 321 44.62 13.21 -14.58
N LYS A 322 45.53 12.39 -14.05
CA LYS A 322 45.21 11.29 -13.16
C LYS A 322 44.59 11.79 -11.83
N GLU A 323 45.18 12.84 -11.25
CA GLU A 323 44.65 13.46 -10.02
C GLU A 323 43.31 14.12 -10.28
N ILE A 324 43.19 14.91 -11.37
CA ILE A 324 41.92 15.54 -11.77
C ILE A 324 40.84 14.46 -11.97
N THR A 325 41.15 13.39 -12.68
CA THR A 325 40.25 12.27 -12.92
C THR A 325 39.80 11.64 -11.60
N LYS A 326 40.72 11.40 -10.66
CA LYS A 326 40.42 10.82 -9.36
C LYS A 326 39.48 11.70 -8.54
N GLU A 327 39.72 13.00 -8.52
CA GLU A 327 38.83 13.93 -7.76
C GLU A 327 37.46 14.12 -8.44
N VAL A 328 37.45 14.28 -9.77
CA VAL A 328 36.21 14.39 -10.54
C VAL A 328 35.34 13.13 -10.42
N LEU A 329 35.95 11.94 -10.39
CA LEU A 329 35.23 10.67 -10.21
C LEU A 329 34.64 10.47 -8.81
N LYS A 330 35.13 11.21 -7.79
CA LYS A 330 34.48 11.24 -6.48
C LYS A 330 33.16 11.98 -6.52
N GLU A 331 33.05 13.03 -7.34
CA GLU A 331 31.83 13.83 -7.46
C GLU A 331 30.89 13.31 -8.56
N LYS A 332 31.44 12.74 -9.64
CA LYS A 332 30.65 12.31 -10.80
C LYS A 332 31.30 11.12 -11.51
N MET A 333 30.53 10.03 -11.67
CA MET A 333 30.96 8.91 -12.50
C MET A 333 30.90 9.28 -13.99
N ILE A 334 32.04 9.49 -14.63
CA ILE A 334 32.16 9.79 -16.04
C ILE A 334 33.35 9.06 -16.63
N SER A 335 33.33 8.86 -17.96
CA SER A 335 34.50 8.29 -18.63
C SER A 335 35.72 9.19 -18.45
N PRO A 336 36.91 8.66 -18.10
CA PRO A 336 38.15 9.42 -18.05
C PRO A 336 38.44 10.20 -19.34
N ASN A 337 38.08 9.64 -20.50
CA ASN A 337 38.20 10.31 -21.79
C ASN A 337 37.38 11.59 -21.88
N THR A 338 36.21 11.64 -21.26
CA THR A 338 35.35 12.86 -21.24
C THR A 338 36.05 14.00 -20.49
N ILE A 339 36.81 13.68 -19.42
CA ILE A 339 37.55 14.68 -18.64
C ILE A 339 38.66 15.23 -19.51
N VAL A 340 39.42 14.34 -20.19
CA VAL A 340 40.48 14.76 -21.11
C VAL A 340 39.96 15.64 -22.23
N LEU A 341 38.88 15.24 -22.88
CA LEU A 341 38.24 16.04 -23.93
C LEU A 341 37.73 17.40 -23.41
N THR A 342 37.22 17.43 -22.17
CA THR A 342 36.78 18.70 -21.53
C THR A 342 37.98 19.63 -21.31
N LEU A 343 39.08 19.14 -20.78
CA LEU A 343 40.31 19.90 -20.59
C LEU A 343 40.84 20.44 -21.91
N GLN A 344 40.79 19.64 -22.98
CA GLN A 344 41.23 20.04 -24.31
C GLN A 344 40.28 21.02 -25.00
N LYS A 345 38.96 20.88 -24.78
CA LYS A 345 37.95 21.75 -25.39
C LYS A 345 37.94 23.16 -24.81
N TYR A 346 38.18 23.29 -23.51
CA TYR A 346 38.10 24.59 -22.80
C TYR A 346 39.52 25.09 -22.39
N GLN A 347 40.42 25.22 -23.36
CA GLN A 347 41.82 25.67 -23.14
C GLN A 347 41.92 27.14 -22.65
N ASP A 348 40.90 27.91 -22.90
CA ASP A 348 40.71 29.27 -22.36
C ASP A 348 40.56 29.31 -20.85
N LEU A 349 40.02 28.25 -20.25
CA LEU A 349 39.81 28.11 -18.79
C LEU A 349 40.85 27.19 -18.13
N PHE A 350 41.31 26.17 -18.85
CA PHE A 350 42.22 25.14 -18.35
C PHE A 350 43.54 25.21 -19.07
N VAL A 351 44.51 25.87 -18.46
CA VAL A 351 45.84 26.05 -19.06
C VAL A 351 46.69 24.81 -18.79
N ARG A 352 47.29 24.30 -19.85
CA ARG A 352 48.28 23.25 -19.75
C ARG A 352 49.67 23.83 -19.35
N VAL A 353 50.14 23.47 -18.14
CA VAL A 353 51.37 24.01 -17.57
C VAL A 353 52.57 23.07 -17.78
N GLY A 354 52.34 21.80 -18.15
CA GLY A 354 53.36 20.80 -18.37
C GLY A 354 52.84 19.55 -19.04
N LYS A 355 53.68 18.49 -19.15
CA LYS A 355 53.27 17.22 -19.73
C LYS A 355 52.19 16.58 -18.86
N TRP A 356 50.90 16.68 -19.36
CA TRP A 356 49.70 16.17 -18.68
C TRP A 356 49.32 16.89 -17.38
N MET A 357 49.79 18.15 -17.17
CA MET A 357 49.48 18.98 -16.01
C MET A 357 48.62 20.17 -16.44
N TYR A 358 47.56 20.41 -15.68
CA TYR A 358 46.62 21.50 -15.94
C TYR A 358 46.37 22.36 -14.70
N LYS A 359 46.11 23.65 -14.92
CA LYS A 359 45.76 24.63 -13.91
C LYS A 359 44.56 25.48 -14.39
N PHE A 360 43.72 25.92 -13.48
CA PHE A 360 42.66 26.86 -13.81
C PHE A 360 43.29 28.25 -14.05
N LYS A 361 42.86 28.88 -15.12
CA LYS A 361 43.28 30.25 -15.43
C LYS A 361 42.42 31.17 -14.58
N LYS A 362 42.99 31.82 -13.58
CA LYS A 362 42.33 32.90 -12.83
C LYS A 362 42.08 34.11 -13.72
#